data_c1f644c49bc53a346fb2272902f0174e
#
_entry.id   c1f644c49bc53a346fb2272902f0174e
#
_cell.length_a   1.000
_cell.length_b   1.000
_cell.length_c   1.000
_cell.angle_alpha   90.00
_cell.angle_beta   90.00
_cell.angle_gamma   90.00
#
_symmetry.space_group_name_H-M   'P 1'
#
loop_
_entity.id
_entity.type
_entity.pdbx_description
1 polymer ?
#
loop_
_entity_poly.entity_id
_entity_poly.type
_entity_poly.pdbx_seq_one_letter_code
_entity_poly.pdbx_strand_id
1 'polypeptide(L)'
;MAQTVTECLAAGTDSVNLIDGVKAGSWNVEGMTQAEINEMVQRNVDHLELILEYAPVDAEDDTPDVKGAASSKKTTHVAAVATGKTYITDNS
;
A
#
# COMPACT_ATOMS: atom_id res chain seq x y z
N MET A 1 -23.60 4.82 4.64
CA MET A 1 -23.46 3.83 3.57
C MET A 1 -22.03 3.29 3.54
N ALA A 2 -21.90 1.98 3.52
CA ALA A 2 -20.57 1.38 3.52
C ALA A 2 -19.91 1.56 2.14
N GLN A 3 -18.62 1.85 2.15
CA GLN A 3 -17.84 1.86 0.91
C GLN A 3 -17.65 0.42 0.42
N THR A 4 -17.53 0.25 -0.88
CA THR A 4 -17.11 -1.03 -1.43
C THR A 4 -15.60 -1.21 -1.18
N VAL A 5 -15.13 -2.44 -1.30
CA VAL A 5 -13.68 -2.71 -1.22
C VAL A 5 -12.95 -1.88 -2.28
N THR A 6 -13.47 -1.85 -3.50
CA THR A 6 -12.86 -1.08 -4.59
C THR A 6 -12.72 0.40 -4.24
N GLU A 7 -13.78 1.01 -3.68
CA GLU A 7 -13.73 2.42 -3.29
C GLU A 7 -12.71 2.67 -2.19
N CYS A 8 -12.66 1.79 -1.21
CA CYS A 8 -11.71 1.91 -0.10
C CYS A 8 -10.28 1.78 -0.59
N LEU A 9 -10.01 0.82 -1.48
CA LEU A 9 -8.68 0.59 -2.03
C LEU A 9 -8.24 1.74 -2.94
N ALA A 10 -9.17 2.40 -3.60
CA ALA A 10 -8.82 3.54 -4.46
C ALA A 10 -8.09 4.63 -3.67
N ALA A 11 -8.39 4.77 -2.38
CA ALA A 11 -7.71 5.75 -1.54
C ALA A 11 -6.21 5.43 -1.35
N GLY A 12 -5.81 4.18 -1.55
CA GLY A 12 -4.42 3.76 -1.40
C GLY A 12 -3.63 3.70 -2.70
N THR A 13 -4.26 3.98 -3.83
CA THR A 13 -3.60 3.84 -5.13
C THR A 13 -2.34 4.70 -5.24
N ASP A 14 -2.40 5.94 -4.75
CA ASP A 14 -1.23 6.83 -4.78
C ASP A 14 -0.07 6.28 -3.95
N SER A 15 -0.38 5.65 -2.82
CA SER A 15 0.65 5.03 -1.98
C SER A 15 1.27 3.82 -2.66
N VAL A 16 0.49 3.02 -3.36
CA VAL A 16 1.00 1.91 -4.16
C VAL A 16 1.97 2.45 -5.22
N ASN A 17 1.55 3.47 -5.94
CA ASN A 17 2.36 4.06 -7.00
C ASN A 17 3.67 4.65 -6.46
N LEU A 18 3.61 5.30 -5.30
CA LEU A 18 4.80 5.86 -4.66
C LEU A 18 5.79 4.76 -4.28
N ILE A 19 5.32 3.72 -3.59
CA ILE A 19 6.17 2.62 -3.15
C ILE A 19 6.81 1.92 -4.35
N ASP A 20 6.01 1.59 -5.35
CA ASP A 20 6.50 0.91 -6.55
C ASP A 20 7.47 1.81 -7.33
N GLY A 21 7.18 3.10 -7.40
CA GLY A 21 8.05 4.07 -8.07
C GLY A 21 9.39 4.25 -7.39
N VAL A 22 9.39 4.31 -6.05
CA VAL A 22 10.64 4.40 -5.28
C VAL A 22 11.47 3.13 -5.48
N LYS A 23 10.85 1.98 -5.42
CA LYS A 23 11.54 0.70 -5.63
C LYS A 23 12.13 0.61 -7.04
N ALA A 24 11.40 1.07 -8.03
CA ALA A 24 11.84 1.04 -9.43
C ALA A 24 12.85 2.13 -9.77
N GLY A 25 13.02 3.13 -8.91
CA GLY A 25 13.89 4.27 -9.17
C GLY A 25 13.27 5.33 -10.06
N SER A 26 11.96 5.28 -10.28
CA SER A 26 11.26 6.23 -11.14
C SER A 26 10.59 7.37 -10.38
N TRP A 27 10.49 7.27 -9.06
CA TRP A 27 9.92 8.32 -8.24
C TRP A 27 10.93 9.43 -8.01
N ASN A 28 10.46 10.67 -8.07
CA ASN A 28 11.35 11.80 -7.86
C ASN A 28 11.65 11.95 -6.36
N VAL A 29 12.89 11.67 -5.99
CA VAL A 29 13.38 11.79 -4.61
C VAL A 29 14.55 12.76 -4.53
N GLU A 30 14.70 13.63 -5.52
CA GLU A 30 15.77 14.61 -5.56
C GLU A 30 15.79 15.46 -4.30
N GLY A 31 16.96 15.61 -3.70
CA GLY A 31 17.13 16.40 -2.49
C GLY A 31 16.79 15.66 -1.20
N MET A 32 16.34 14.42 -1.27
CA MET A 32 16.01 13.63 -0.08
C MET A 32 17.19 12.74 0.33
N THR A 33 17.40 12.64 1.65
CA THR A 33 18.33 11.64 2.18
C THR A 33 17.66 10.26 2.14
N GLN A 34 18.48 9.20 2.23
CA GLN A 34 17.92 7.85 2.30
C GLN A 34 16.99 7.69 3.50
N ALA A 35 17.34 8.29 4.64
CA ALA A 35 16.49 8.25 5.82
C ALA A 35 15.11 8.89 5.56
N GLU A 36 15.09 10.00 4.84
CA GLU A 36 13.85 10.68 4.48
C GLU A 36 13.02 9.87 3.51
N ILE A 37 13.68 9.22 2.54
CA ILE A 37 13.00 8.34 1.59
C ILE A 37 12.37 7.16 2.34
N ASN A 38 13.12 6.53 3.24
CA ASN A 38 12.61 5.41 4.04
C ASN A 38 11.42 5.82 4.89
N GLU A 39 11.47 7.00 5.48
CA GLU A 39 10.35 7.52 6.27
C GLU A 39 9.11 7.74 5.41
N MET A 40 9.29 8.28 4.22
CA MET A 40 8.19 8.49 3.27
C MET A 40 7.58 7.15 2.87
N VAL A 41 8.39 6.16 2.54
CA VAL A 41 7.92 4.82 2.20
C VAL A 41 7.19 4.20 3.39
N GLN A 42 7.73 4.34 4.60
CA GLN A 42 7.09 3.79 5.80
C GLN A 42 5.70 4.39 6.04
N ARG A 43 5.55 5.70 5.87
CA ARG A 43 4.23 6.35 6.02
C ARG A 43 3.22 5.80 5.02
N ASN A 44 3.67 5.52 3.81
CA ASN A 44 2.77 4.98 2.79
C ASN A 44 2.45 3.51 3.04
N VAL A 45 3.40 2.73 3.56
CA VAL A 45 3.15 1.36 4.02
C VAL A 45 2.09 1.37 5.12
N ASP A 46 2.26 2.24 6.12
CA ASP A 46 1.31 2.35 7.24
C ASP A 46 -0.09 2.71 6.74
N HIS A 47 -0.17 3.62 5.78
CA HIS A 47 -1.43 4.02 5.18
C HIS A 47 -2.12 2.86 4.48
N LEU A 48 -1.36 2.08 3.72
CA LEU A 48 -1.91 0.90 3.03
C LEU A 48 -2.33 -0.18 4.02
N GLU A 49 -1.55 -0.41 5.06
CA GLU A 49 -1.93 -1.38 6.09
C GLU A 49 -3.24 -0.99 6.78
N LEU A 50 -3.42 0.30 7.04
CA LEU A 50 -4.65 0.80 7.62
C LEU A 50 -5.84 0.59 6.68
N ILE A 51 -5.67 0.90 5.41
CA ILE A 51 -6.70 0.69 4.40
C ILE A 51 -7.07 -0.79 4.31
N LEU A 52 -6.07 -1.67 4.26
CA LEU A 52 -6.31 -3.11 4.17
C LEU A 52 -7.03 -3.64 5.41
N GLU A 53 -6.71 -3.11 6.59
CA GLU A 53 -7.35 -3.52 7.82
C GLU A 53 -8.83 -3.12 7.88
N TYR A 54 -9.14 -1.93 7.39
CA TYR A 54 -10.48 -1.36 7.50
C TYR A 54 -11.29 -1.42 6.20
N ALA A 55 -10.72 -1.98 5.14
CA ALA A 55 -11.47 -2.13 3.90
C ALA A 55 -12.71 -3.02 4.14
N PRO A 56 -13.89 -2.54 3.81
CA PRO A 56 -15.11 -3.29 4.09
C PRO A 56 -15.18 -4.56 3.26
N VAL A 57 -15.87 -5.55 3.80
CA VAL A 57 -16.27 -6.71 3.03
C VAL A 57 -17.49 -6.31 2.22
N ASP A 58 -17.44 -6.56 0.94
CA ASP A 58 -18.53 -6.25 0.03
C ASP A 58 -18.84 -7.47 -0.83
N ALA A 59 -20.08 -7.90 -0.83
CA ALA A 59 -20.49 -9.11 -1.52
C ALA A 59 -20.31 -9.01 -3.05
N GLU A 60 -20.28 -7.81 -3.58
CA GLU A 60 -20.04 -7.60 -5.01
C GLU A 60 -18.56 -7.62 -5.35
N ASP A 61 -17.73 -7.21 -4.41
CA ASP A 61 -16.29 -7.08 -4.62
C ASP A 61 -15.53 -8.32 -4.20
N ASP A 62 -15.86 -8.87 -3.03
CA ASP A 62 -15.05 -9.90 -2.42
C ASP A 62 -15.86 -10.89 -1.63
N THR A 63 -15.32 -12.09 -1.52
CA THR A 63 -15.73 -13.01 -0.48
C THR A 63 -15.28 -12.45 0.87
N PRO A 64 -15.86 -12.93 1.97
CA PRO A 64 -15.46 -12.49 3.31
C PRO A 64 -13.96 -12.55 3.44
N ASP A 65 -13.43 -11.47 3.94
CA ASP A 65 -12.02 -11.21 3.94
C ASP A 65 -11.47 -11.34 5.33
N VAL A 66 -10.33 -11.96 5.42
CA VAL A 66 -9.60 -12.00 6.67
C VAL A 66 -8.60 -10.84 6.61
N LYS A 67 -8.46 -10.13 7.71
CA LYS A 67 -7.49 -9.06 7.82
C LYS A 67 -6.13 -9.52 7.29
N GLY A 68 -5.60 -8.77 6.36
CA GLY A 68 -4.32 -9.08 5.74
C GLY A 68 -4.38 -10.17 4.68
N ALA A 69 -5.53 -10.79 4.49
CA ALA A 69 -5.67 -11.77 3.42
C ALA A 69 -5.87 -11.06 2.09
N ALA A 70 -5.23 -11.58 1.06
CA ALA A 70 -5.35 -11.01 -0.26
C ALA A 70 -6.58 -11.57 -0.96
N SER A 71 -7.55 -10.70 -1.22
CA SER A 71 -8.53 -10.97 -2.26
C SER A 71 -7.90 -10.51 -3.58
N SER A 72 -8.53 -10.86 -4.68
CA SER A 72 -8.02 -10.43 -5.99
C SER A 72 -7.93 -8.90 -6.11
N LYS A 73 -8.78 -8.18 -5.40
CA LYS A 73 -8.79 -6.71 -5.44
C LYS A 73 -7.76 -6.09 -4.51
N LYS A 74 -7.34 -6.82 -3.49
CA LYS A 74 -6.35 -6.36 -2.51
C LYS A 74 -4.93 -6.76 -2.85
N THR A 75 -4.73 -7.65 -3.80
CA THR A 75 -3.42 -8.23 -4.13
C THR A 75 -2.36 -7.15 -4.40
N THR A 76 -2.70 -6.14 -5.19
CA THR A 76 -1.77 -5.05 -5.52
C THR A 76 -1.34 -4.29 -4.27
N HIS A 77 -2.27 -4.01 -3.37
CA HIS A 77 -1.99 -3.27 -2.14
C HIS A 77 -1.16 -4.10 -1.16
N VAL A 78 -1.47 -5.38 -1.03
CA VAL A 78 -0.70 -6.32 -0.19
C VAL A 78 0.72 -6.42 -0.72
N ALA A 79 0.89 -6.54 -2.03
CA ALA A 79 2.20 -6.60 -2.67
C ALA A 79 3.01 -5.33 -2.43
N ALA A 80 2.37 -4.17 -2.52
CA ALA A 80 3.03 -2.88 -2.30
C ALA A 80 3.52 -2.73 -0.85
N VAL A 81 2.73 -3.20 0.13
CA VAL A 81 3.15 -3.22 1.53
C VAL A 81 4.43 -4.04 1.69
N ALA A 82 4.45 -5.24 1.13
CA ALA A 82 5.63 -6.11 1.18
C ALA A 82 6.84 -5.46 0.50
N THR A 83 6.63 -4.86 -0.67
CA THR A 83 7.67 -4.15 -1.41
C THR A 83 8.25 -3.01 -0.58
N GLY A 84 7.39 -2.21 0.05
CA GLY A 84 7.84 -1.08 0.87
C GLY A 84 8.65 -1.52 2.07
N LYS A 85 8.20 -2.55 2.78
CA LYS A 85 8.92 -3.08 3.94
C LYS A 85 10.29 -3.61 3.54
N THR A 86 10.36 -4.35 2.45
CA THR A 86 11.62 -4.88 1.93
C THR A 86 12.56 -3.75 1.51
N TYR A 87 12.03 -2.74 0.82
CA TYR A 87 12.84 -1.59 0.42
C TYR A 87 13.48 -0.91 1.62
N ILE A 88 12.70 -0.66 2.68
CA ILE A 88 13.21 -0.01 3.89
C ILE A 88 14.31 -0.87 4.54
N THR A 89 14.08 -2.17 4.66
CA THR A 89 15.05 -3.10 5.24
C THR A 89 16.36 -3.09 4.45
N ASP A 90 16.26 -3.13 3.12
CA ASP A 90 17.42 -3.19 2.24
C ASP A 90 18.22 -1.87 2.23
N ASN A 91 17.59 -0.78 2.62
CA ASN A 91 18.21 0.55 2.56
C ASN A 91 18.35 1.22 3.94
N SER A 92 18.20 0.46 4.99
CA SER A 92 18.36 0.99 6.34
C SER A 92 19.79 0.80 6.88
#